data_ff06c1b1d70b19930f3e2c036a419f74
#
_entry.id   ff06c1b1d70b19930f3e2c036a419f74
#
_cell.length_a   1.000
_cell.length_b   1.000
_cell.length_c   1.000
_cell.angle_alpha   90.00
_cell.angle_beta   90.00
_cell.angle_gamma   90.00
#
_symmetry.space_group_name_H-M   'P 1'
#
loop_
_entity.id
_entity.type
_entity.pdbx_description
1 polymer ?
#
loop_
_entity_poly.entity_id
_entity_poly.type
_entity_poly.pdbx_seq_one_letter_code
_entity_poly.pdbx_strand_id
1 'polypeptide(L)'
;MRNDLKLLPWEICSEADGWNDEFLESVFFLGNGRMGVRGYLPFEPDLRPTQQGLFLAGIFGEIKDGITDFVNLPSPICETLLLNGVPAVLASSIHRTLDLESASFHADFTLAAGDTRADVRYT
;
A
#
# COMPACT_ATOMS: atom_id res chain seq x y z
N MET A 1 0.49 -12.57 17.15
CA MET A 1 -0.52 -12.40 16.09
C MET A 1 -1.01 -10.98 16.23
N ARG A 2 -0.82 -10.13 15.23
CA ARG A 2 -1.31 -8.74 15.27
C ARG A 2 -2.83 -8.76 15.34
N ASN A 3 -3.40 -8.06 16.32
CA ASN A 3 -4.84 -8.06 16.59
C ASN A 3 -5.64 -7.17 15.60
N ASP A 4 -4.96 -6.57 14.66
CA ASP A 4 -5.46 -5.60 13.69
C ASP A 4 -5.93 -6.23 12.36
N LEU A 5 -5.62 -7.52 12.12
CA LEU A 5 -6.02 -8.22 10.90
C LEU A 5 -7.29 -9.04 11.13
N LYS A 6 -8.32 -8.79 10.33
CA LYS A 6 -9.60 -9.50 10.36
C LYS A 6 -9.80 -10.22 9.02
N LEU A 7 -10.09 -11.51 9.10
CA LEU A 7 -10.39 -12.35 7.93
C LEU A 7 -11.90 -12.60 7.86
N LEU A 8 -12.49 -12.24 6.74
CA LEU A 8 -13.88 -12.53 6.37
C LEU A 8 -13.88 -13.50 5.18
N PRO A 9 -15.01 -14.11 4.78
CA PRO A 9 -15.02 -15.13 3.73
C PRO A 9 -14.37 -14.70 2.41
N TRP A 10 -14.49 -13.43 2.02
CA TRP A 10 -13.94 -12.88 0.77
C TRP A 10 -13.19 -11.57 0.96
N GLU A 11 -12.90 -11.21 2.20
CA GLU A 11 -12.22 -9.96 2.52
C GLU A 11 -11.14 -10.17 3.57
N ILE A 12 -10.03 -9.45 3.40
CA ILE A 12 -9.01 -9.28 4.42
C ILE A 12 -9.02 -7.82 4.82
N CYS A 13 -9.32 -7.56 6.10
CA CYS A 13 -9.39 -6.19 6.60
C CYS A 13 -8.33 -5.94 7.65
N SER A 14 -7.85 -4.71 7.73
CA SER A 14 -6.97 -4.23 8.80
C SER A 14 -7.30 -2.79 9.14
N GLU A 15 -7.11 -2.44 10.40
CA GLU A 15 -7.14 -1.06 10.85
C GLU A 15 -5.83 -0.76 11.57
N ALA A 16 -5.08 0.20 11.09
CA ALA A 16 -3.76 0.54 11.63
C ALA A 16 -3.47 2.03 11.53
N ASP A 17 -2.70 2.52 12.48
CA ASP A 17 -2.16 3.87 12.46
C ASP A 17 -0.95 3.95 11.52
N GLY A 18 -0.84 5.08 10.81
CA GLY A 18 0.25 5.35 9.87
C GLY A 18 0.02 4.78 8.47
N TRP A 19 0.80 5.32 7.51
CA TRP A 19 0.61 5.06 6.09
C TRP A 19 0.96 3.64 5.68
N ASN A 20 2.10 3.14 6.12
CA ASN A 20 2.62 1.86 5.67
C ASN A 20 3.22 1.04 6.81
N ASP A 21 3.13 -0.27 6.65
CA ASP A 21 3.69 -1.29 7.52
C ASP A 21 4.09 -2.48 6.66
N GLU A 22 5.33 -2.94 6.76
CA GLU A 22 5.90 -3.99 5.91
C GLU A 22 5.08 -5.29 5.91
N PHE A 23 4.46 -5.62 7.03
CA PHE A 23 3.58 -6.78 7.13
C PHE A 23 2.30 -6.55 6.33
N LEU A 24 1.63 -5.41 6.52
CA LEU A 24 0.38 -5.09 5.82
C LEU A 24 0.60 -4.94 4.31
N GLU A 25 1.69 -4.32 3.88
CA GLU A 25 2.06 -4.23 2.47
C GLU A 25 2.17 -5.61 1.81
N SER A 26 2.67 -6.61 2.54
CA SER A 26 2.80 -7.98 2.06
C SER A 26 1.46 -8.72 2.04
N VAL A 27 0.60 -8.48 3.03
CA VAL A 27 -0.74 -9.09 3.10
C VAL A 27 -1.67 -8.55 2.01
N PHE A 28 -1.59 -7.26 1.74
CA PHE A 28 -2.44 -6.58 0.73
C PHE A 28 -1.80 -6.56 -0.68
N PHE A 29 -0.96 -7.52 -0.99
CA PHE A 29 -0.34 -7.68 -2.31
C PHE A 29 -1.38 -8.03 -3.38
N LEU A 30 -1.30 -7.36 -4.53
CA LEU A 30 -2.12 -7.64 -5.71
C LEU A 30 -1.25 -8.09 -6.88
N GLY A 31 -1.75 -9.05 -7.65
CA GLY A 31 -1.06 -9.54 -8.83
C GLY A 31 -1.99 -10.16 -9.86
N ASN A 32 -1.59 -10.09 -11.13
CA ASN A 32 -2.34 -10.61 -12.28
C ASN A 32 -1.60 -11.73 -13.03
N GLY A 33 -0.58 -12.32 -12.41
CA GLY A 33 0.26 -13.38 -13.01
C GLY A 33 1.39 -12.83 -13.91
N ARG A 34 1.40 -11.54 -14.24
CA ARG A 34 2.48 -10.88 -14.98
C ARG A 34 3.12 -9.76 -14.18
N MET A 35 2.33 -9.04 -13.42
CA MET A 35 2.75 -7.96 -12.56
C MET A 35 2.21 -8.18 -11.17
N GLY A 36 2.99 -7.85 -10.16
CA GLY A 36 2.59 -7.85 -8.77
C GLY A 36 2.98 -6.56 -8.10
N VAL A 37 2.10 -6.02 -7.28
CA VAL A 37 2.30 -4.77 -6.54
C VAL A 37 2.03 -5.02 -5.06
N ARG A 38 2.93 -4.56 -4.19
CA ARG A 38 2.70 -4.59 -2.75
C ARG A 38 1.61 -3.59 -2.38
N GLY A 39 0.83 -3.92 -1.36
CA GLY A 39 -0.28 -3.10 -0.89
C GLY A 39 0.14 -1.90 -0.05
N TYR A 40 1.03 -1.06 -0.57
CA TYR A 40 1.41 0.18 0.09
C TYR A 40 0.53 1.35 -0.38
N LEU A 41 0.43 2.38 0.46
CA LEU A 41 -0.23 3.63 0.10
C LEU A 41 0.82 4.63 -0.41
N PRO A 42 0.61 5.25 -1.59
CA PRO A 42 1.63 6.05 -2.25
C PRO A 42 1.82 7.47 -1.67
N PHE A 43 1.20 7.77 -0.55
CA PHE A 43 1.09 9.12 0.00
C PHE A 43 2.10 9.45 1.09
N GLU A 44 2.92 8.49 1.52
CA GLU A 44 3.93 8.71 2.54
C GLU A 44 5.10 9.49 1.96
N PRO A 45 5.48 10.65 2.55
CA PRO A 45 6.52 11.51 1.98
C PRO A 45 7.91 10.86 1.95
N ASP A 46 8.18 9.93 2.87
CA ASP A 46 9.48 9.29 3.07
C ASP A 46 9.48 7.80 2.69
N LEU A 47 8.69 7.40 1.68
CA LEU A 47 8.67 6.02 1.19
C LEU A 47 10.08 5.55 0.81
N ARG A 48 10.61 4.60 1.56
CA ARG A 48 11.89 3.99 1.23
C ARG A 48 11.75 3.18 -0.06
N PRO A 49 12.72 3.25 -0.98
CA PRO A 49 12.71 2.49 -2.22
C PRO A 49 12.50 0.97 -2.03
N THR A 50 12.90 0.44 -0.88
CA THR A 50 12.73 -0.97 -0.52
C THR A 50 11.28 -1.35 -0.15
N GLN A 51 10.42 -0.37 0.14
CA GLN A 51 9.03 -0.58 0.50
C GLN A 51 8.11 -0.58 -0.73
N GLN A 52 8.53 0.10 -1.80
CA GLN A 52 7.79 0.14 -3.06
C GLN A 52 8.08 -1.14 -3.85
N GLY A 53 7.17 -2.11 -3.80
CA GLY A 53 7.33 -3.37 -4.48
C GLY A 53 6.50 -3.44 -5.75
N LEU A 54 7.13 -3.23 -6.91
CA LEU A 54 6.61 -3.61 -8.21
C LEU A 54 7.46 -4.74 -8.79
N PHE A 55 6.83 -5.85 -9.08
CA PHE A 55 7.48 -7.04 -9.62
C PHE A 55 6.87 -7.40 -10.97
N LEU A 56 7.72 -7.71 -11.96
CA LEU A 56 7.28 -8.20 -13.26
C LEU A 56 7.77 -9.63 -13.47
N ALA A 57 6.88 -10.50 -13.95
CA ALA A 57 7.22 -11.87 -14.28
C ALA A 57 8.31 -11.91 -15.36
N GLY A 58 9.34 -12.71 -15.13
CA GLY A 58 10.47 -12.86 -16.06
C GLY A 58 11.60 -11.85 -15.87
N ILE A 59 11.48 -10.90 -14.94
CA ILE A 59 12.56 -9.98 -14.60
C ILE A 59 13.19 -10.41 -13.28
N PHE A 60 14.41 -10.93 -13.38
CA PHE A 60 15.20 -11.42 -12.28
C PHE A 60 16.56 -10.75 -12.26
N GLY A 61 17.11 -10.57 -11.08
CA GLY A 61 18.45 -10.05 -10.86
C GLY A 61 19.25 -10.94 -9.94
N GLU A 62 20.57 -10.95 -10.09
CA GLU A 62 21.46 -11.58 -9.14
C GLU A 62 21.67 -10.66 -7.94
N ILE A 63 21.30 -11.13 -6.74
CA ILE A 63 21.45 -10.37 -5.51
C ILE A 63 22.87 -10.54 -4.96
N LYS A 64 23.30 -11.79 -4.80
CA LYS A 64 24.61 -12.15 -4.24
C LYS A 64 24.92 -13.63 -4.49
N ASP A 65 26.17 -13.92 -4.84
CA ASP A 65 26.70 -15.30 -4.90
C ASP A 65 25.88 -16.25 -5.80
N GLY A 66 25.37 -15.76 -6.93
CA GLY A 66 24.58 -16.56 -7.88
C GLY A 66 23.11 -16.78 -7.45
N ILE A 67 22.64 -16.15 -6.38
CA ILE A 67 21.24 -16.20 -5.97
C ILE A 67 20.44 -15.22 -6.84
N THR A 68 19.51 -15.77 -7.60
CA THR A 68 18.60 -15.00 -8.44
C THR A 68 17.28 -14.74 -7.70
N ASP A 69 16.81 -13.51 -7.69
CA ASP A 69 15.54 -13.13 -7.10
C ASP A 69 14.80 -12.12 -7.99
N PHE A 70 13.53 -11.85 -7.67
CA PHE A 70 12.75 -10.84 -8.34
C PHE A 70 13.37 -9.45 -8.18
N VAL A 71 13.46 -8.72 -9.26
CA VAL A 71 13.87 -7.32 -9.21
C VAL A 71 12.71 -6.47 -8.72
N ASN A 72 12.95 -5.74 -7.64
CA ASN A 72 12.04 -4.69 -7.18
C ASN A 72 12.21 -3.47 -8.08
N LEU A 73 11.23 -3.24 -8.94
CA LEU A 73 11.22 -2.12 -9.87
C LEU A 73 10.72 -0.84 -9.18
N PRO A 74 11.12 0.34 -9.68
CA PRO A 74 10.56 1.59 -9.18
C PRO A 74 9.04 1.59 -9.30
N SER A 75 8.37 2.04 -8.23
CA SER A 75 6.92 2.18 -8.27
C SER A 75 6.49 3.24 -9.29
N PRO A 76 5.52 2.94 -10.14
CA PRO A 76 4.92 3.95 -11.01
C PRO A 76 3.92 4.84 -10.26
N ILE A 77 3.60 4.50 -9.01
CA ILE A 77 2.60 5.18 -8.20
C ILE A 77 3.36 5.96 -7.12
N CYS A 78 3.39 7.28 -7.25
CA CYS A 78 3.92 8.20 -6.26
C CYS A 78 3.02 9.44 -6.28
N GLU A 79 2.26 9.65 -5.23
CA GLU A 79 1.21 10.66 -5.19
C GLU A 79 1.40 11.57 -3.98
N THR A 80 1.06 12.83 -4.12
CA THR A 80 0.97 13.78 -3.02
C THR A 80 -0.46 14.28 -2.91
N LEU A 81 -1.05 14.13 -1.73
CA LEU A 81 -2.40 14.61 -1.47
C LEU A 81 -2.37 16.04 -0.96
N LEU A 82 -3.13 16.91 -1.64
CA LEU A 82 -3.29 18.31 -1.28
C LEU A 82 -4.76 18.59 -0.93
N LEU A 83 -5.00 19.25 0.19
CA LEU A 83 -6.30 19.84 0.51
C LEU A 83 -6.20 21.35 0.31
N ASN A 84 -6.98 21.90 -0.62
CA ASN A 84 -6.95 23.33 -0.98
C ASN A 84 -5.54 23.83 -1.34
N GLY A 85 -4.72 22.98 -2.00
CA GLY A 85 -3.34 23.32 -2.37
C GLY A 85 -2.31 23.20 -1.25
N VAL A 86 -2.69 22.75 -0.06
CA VAL A 86 -1.80 22.53 1.08
C VAL A 86 -1.54 21.03 1.26
N PRO A 87 -0.29 20.60 1.47
CA PRO A 87 0.02 19.20 1.76
C PRO A 87 -0.80 18.69 2.95
N ALA A 88 -1.51 17.59 2.72
CA ALA A 88 -2.37 16.99 3.73
C ALA A 88 -1.60 15.98 4.58
N VAL A 89 -2.00 15.84 5.84
CA VAL A 89 -1.49 14.86 6.77
C VAL A 89 -2.58 13.87 7.17
N LEU A 90 -2.19 12.66 7.52
CA LEU A 90 -3.11 11.65 8.02
C LEU A 90 -3.70 12.09 9.37
N ALA A 91 -5.02 12.04 9.51
CA ALA A 91 -5.75 12.49 10.69
C ALA A 91 -6.62 11.38 11.35
N SER A 92 -6.55 10.15 10.84
CA SER A 92 -7.22 8.98 11.41
C SER A 92 -6.35 7.74 11.28
N SER A 93 -6.76 6.61 11.90
CA SER A 93 -6.33 5.29 11.46
C SER A 93 -6.76 5.03 10.01
N ILE A 94 -6.10 4.09 9.37
CA ILE A 94 -6.42 3.67 8.00
C ILE A 94 -7.11 2.32 8.06
N HIS A 95 -8.33 2.26 7.54
CA HIS A 95 -9.04 1.02 7.33
C HIS A 95 -8.72 0.49 5.94
N ARG A 96 -8.06 -0.68 5.88
CA ARG A 96 -7.68 -1.35 4.63
C ARG A 96 -8.56 -2.57 4.40
N THR A 97 -8.97 -2.76 3.17
CA THR A 97 -9.73 -3.94 2.74
C THR A 97 -9.15 -4.47 1.44
N LEU A 98 -8.82 -5.75 1.43
CA LEU A 98 -8.56 -6.52 0.21
C LEU A 98 -9.80 -7.37 -0.07
N ASP A 99 -10.50 -7.04 -1.12
CA ASP A 99 -11.61 -7.82 -1.65
C ASP A 99 -11.04 -8.90 -2.57
N LEU A 100 -11.20 -10.15 -2.16
CA LEU A 100 -10.67 -11.32 -2.88
C LEU A 100 -11.56 -11.73 -4.06
N GLU A 101 -12.82 -11.32 -4.07
CA GLU A 101 -13.74 -11.63 -5.16
C GLU A 101 -13.48 -10.72 -6.37
N SER A 102 -13.29 -9.44 -6.13
CA SER A 102 -13.00 -8.44 -7.18
C SER A 102 -11.50 -8.24 -7.42
N ALA A 103 -10.62 -8.81 -6.57
CA ALA A 103 -9.18 -8.59 -6.56
C ALA A 103 -8.84 -7.09 -6.50
N SER A 104 -9.53 -6.35 -5.62
CA SER A 104 -9.32 -4.91 -5.41
C SER A 104 -8.88 -4.59 -3.99
N PHE A 105 -8.03 -3.59 -3.88
CA PHE A 105 -7.57 -3.04 -2.61
C PHE A 105 -8.22 -1.67 -2.37
N HIS A 106 -8.73 -1.48 -1.17
CA HIS A 106 -9.31 -0.22 -0.74
C HIS A 106 -8.65 0.26 0.54
N ALA A 107 -8.52 1.57 0.69
CA ALA A 107 -8.10 2.19 1.93
C ALA A 107 -8.97 3.43 2.22
N ASP A 108 -9.60 3.43 3.38
CA ASP A 108 -10.43 4.52 3.88
C ASP A 108 -9.71 5.22 5.03
N PHE A 109 -9.57 6.55 4.95
CA PHE A 109 -8.89 7.37 5.95
C PHE A 109 -9.33 8.83 5.88
N THR A 110 -9.02 9.59 6.93
CA THR A 110 -9.27 11.04 6.98
C THR A 110 -7.96 11.80 6.84
N LEU A 111 -7.96 12.83 6.01
CA LEU A 111 -6.88 13.81 5.88
C LEU A 111 -7.21 15.12 6.56
N ALA A 112 -6.17 15.84 6.98
CA ALA A 112 -6.28 17.21 7.49
C ALA A 112 -5.20 18.12 6.89
N ALA A 113 -5.56 19.38 6.65
CA ALA A 113 -4.65 20.47 6.32
C ALA A 113 -5.17 21.76 6.99
N GLY A 114 -4.51 22.19 8.04
CA GLY A 114 -5.04 23.25 8.92
C GLY A 114 -6.39 22.86 9.52
N ASP A 115 -7.40 23.72 9.32
CA ASP A 115 -8.77 23.48 9.82
C ASP A 115 -9.63 22.63 8.84
N THR A 116 -9.09 22.29 7.67
CA THR A 116 -9.82 21.51 6.66
C THR A 116 -9.59 20.02 6.90
N ARG A 117 -10.68 19.24 6.82
CA ARG A 117 -10.65 17.77 6.87
C ARG A 117 -11.39 17.17 5.67
N ALA A 118 -10.94 16.03 5.20
CA ALA A 118 -11.61 15.28 4.13
C ALA A 118 -11.48 13.77 4.37
N ASP A 119 -12.58 13.05 4.20
CA ASP A 119 -12.59 11.60 4.16
C ASP A 119 -12.25 11.14 2.74
N VAL A 120 -11.33 10.19 2.65
CA VAL A 120 -10.77 9.70 1.39
C VAL A 120 -10.96 8.20 1.31
N ARG A 121 -11.40 7.73 0.15
CA ARG A 121 -11.29 6.33 -0.26
C ARG A 121 -10.31 6.24 -1.42
N TYR A 122 -9.26 5.47 -1.21
CA TYR A 122 -8.31 5.06 -2.25
C TYR A 122 -8.68 3.66 -2.74
N THR A 123 -8.60 3.47 -4.06
CA THR A 123 -8.90 2.18 -4.71
C THR A 123 -7.90 1.91 -5.82
#